data_d7deee788dbe3e9b8301c98fb6bd7c20
#
_entry.id   d7deee788dbe3e9b8301c98fb6bd7c20
#
_cell.length_a   1.000
_cell.length_b   1.000
_cell.length_c   1.000
_cell.angle_alpha   90.00
_cell.angle_beta   90.00
_cell.angle_gamma   90.00
#
_symmetry.space_group_name_H-M   'P 1'
#
loop_
_entity.id
_entity.type
_entity.pdbx_description
1 polymer ?
#
loop_
_entity_poly.entity_id
_entity_poly.type
_entity_poly.pdbx_seq_one_letter_code
_entity_poly.pdbx_strand_id
1 'polypeptide(L)'
;MVPLRAQELLLSRHAEELPDVAIRRAHCWLDVEVDGETYRIEIERAHMEEDTGKSLHVGGSTGRIHGADYSLLDYNRAGIPLIEIVTKTIEVPGDKAPAVARAYVNQVRDLMLALGVSDARMDQGSLRADVNLSLRPVGTTAFGTRSETKNVN
;
A
#
# COMPACT_ATOMS: atom_id res chain seq x y z
N MET A 1 -10.57 -14.21 24.87
CA MET A 1 -9.90 -13.73 23.64
C MET A 1 -10.64 -12.47 23.22
N VAL A 2 -10.00 -11.31 23.26
CA VAL A 2 -10.65 -10.03 22.90
C VAL A 2 -10.50 -9.88 21.39
N PRO A 3 -11.59 -9.76 20.63
CA PRO A 3 -11.49 -9.54 19.19
C PRO A 3 -10.82 -8.19 18.90
N LEU A 4 -9.94 -8.19 17.92
CA LEU A 4 -9.14 -7.04 17.51
C LEU A 4 -9.60 -6.57 16.13
N ARG A 5 -9.52 -5.26 15.86
CA ARG A 5 -9.82 -4.67 14.53
C ARG A 5 -8.53 -4.20 13.85
N ALA A 6 -8.43 -4.46 12.54
CA ALA A 6 -7.35 -3.99 11.70
C ALA A 6 -7.63 -2.60 11.11
N GLN A 7 -6.59 -1.90 10.76
CA GLN A 7 -6.65 -0.52 10.36
C GLN A 7 -5.61 -0.18 9.28
N GLU A 8 -6.05 0.53 8.27
CA GLU A 8 -5.30 1.25 7.25
C GLU A 8 -4.41 0.41 6.30
N LEU A 9 -4.80 0.35 5.04
CA LEU A 9 -3.98 -0.09 3.92
C LEU A 9 -3.38 1.15 3.27
N LEU A 10 -2.07 1.34 3.38
CA LEU A 10 -1.32 2.40 2.73
C LEU A 10 -0.46 1.80 1.62
N LEU A 11 -0.65 2.26 0.41
CA LEU A 11 0.26 1.96 -0.69
C LEU A 11 1.35 3.04 -0.72
N SER A 12 2.54 2.65 -0.30
CA SER A 12 3.84 3.38 -0.35
C SER A 12 3.93 4.87 0.06
N ARG A 13 4.91 5.18 0.87
CA ARG A 13 5.37 6.55 1.14
C ARG A 13 6.83 6.70 0.71
N HIS A 14 7.06 7.46 -0.34
CA HIS A 14 8.28 8.26 -0.53
C HIS A 14 7.92 9.40 -1.47
N ALA A 15 7.52 10.53 -0.92
CA ALA A 15 7.44 11.78 -1.66
C ALA A 15 8.06 12.86 -0.77
N GLU A 16 9.33 13.16 -1.00
CA GLU A 16 9.84 14.50 -0.75
C GLU A 16 9.67 15.28 -2.05
N GLU A 17 8.71 16.22 -2.04
CA GLU A 17 8.63 17.43 -2.86
C GLU A 17 8.68 17.28 -4.39
N LEU A 18 7.62 16.72 -4.98
CA LEU A 18 7.19 17.11 -6.32
C LEU A 18 5.89 17.90 -6.23
N PRO A 19 5.66 18.90 -7.12
CA PRO A 19 4.45 19.73 -7.04
C PRO A 19 3.21 18.83 -7.15
N ASP A 20 2.32 19.00 -6.20
CA ASP A 20 1.04 18.35 -6.02
C ASP A 20 0.23 18.24 -7.34
N VAL A 21 0.46 17.19 -8.11
CA VAL A 21 -0.53 16.73 -9.07
C VAL A 21 -1.48 15.78 -8.36
N ALA A 22 -2.08 16.28 -7.30
CA ALA A 22 -3.15 15.58 -6.63
C ALA A 22 -4.32 15.41 -7.60
N ILE A 23 -4.50 14.20 -8.11
CA ILE A 23 -5.75 13.85 -8.77
C ILE A 23 -6.83 13.92 -7.69
N ARG A 24 -7.65 14.92 -7.82
CA ARG A 24 -8.70 15.43 -6.95
C ARG A 24 -9.32 14.40 -6.00
N ARG A 25 -9.63 14.88 -4.80
CA ARG A 25 -10.61 14.37 -3.84
C ARG A 25 -11.98 14.14 -4.52
N ALA A 26 -12.11 13.10 -5.31
CA ALA A 26 -13.41 12.53 -5.60
C ALA A 26 -13.70 11.58 -4.45
N HIS A 27 -14.91 11.59 -3.91
CA HIS A 27 -15.38 10.53 -3.01
C HIS A 27 -15.42 9.24 -3.81
N CYS A 28 -14.31 8.52 -3.82
CA CYS A 28 -14.16 7.26 -4.52
C CYS A 28 -14.10 6.13 -3.50
N TRP A 29 -14.66 5.01 -3.87
CA TRP A 29 -14.58 3.77 -3.08
C TRP A 29 -14.59 2.55 -3.99
N LEU A 30 -14.15 1.43 -3.46
CA LEU A 30 -14.38 0.11 -4.03
C LEU A 30 -15.17 -0.73 -3.02
N ASP A 31 -16.17 -1.43 -3.49
CA ASP A 31 -16.91 -2.40 -2.68
C ASP A 31 -16.34 -3.79 -2.97
N VAL A 32 -15.87 -4.51 -1.94
CA VAL A 32 -15.31 -5.85 -2.06
C VAL A 32 -16.15 -6.86 -1.31
N GLU A 33 -16.29 -8.06 -1.86
CA GLU A 33 -17.06 -9.15 -1.26
C GLU A 33 -16.13 -10.14 -0.55
N VAL A 34 -16.41 -10.42 0.71
CA VAL A 34 -15.70 -11.43 1.51
C VAL A 34 -16.70 -12.21 2.34
N ASP A 35 -16.74 -13.52 2.19
CA ASP A 35 -17.65 -14.44 2.89
C ASP A 35 -19.14 -14.04 2.80
N GLY A 36 -19.56 -13.46 1.67
CA GLY A 36 -20.93 -13.00 1.45
C GLY A 36 -21.28 -11.66 2.09
N GLU A 37 -20.31 -10.96 2.63
CA GLU A 37 -20.45 -9.60 3.16
C GLU A 37 -19.72 -8.60 2.26
N THR A 38 -20.34 -7.43 2.05
CA THR A 38 -19.75 -6.32 1.26
C THR A 38 -19.01 -5.37 2.18
N TYR A 39 -17.76 -5.10 1.86
CA TYR A 39 -16.91 -4.13 2.57
C TYR A 39 -16.61 -2.95 1.65
N ARG A 40 -16.97 -1.75 2.08
CA ARG A 40 -16.65 -0.51 1.36
C ARG A 40 -15.29 0.01 1.77
N ILE A 41 -14.40 0.14 0.79
CA ILE A 41 -13.05 0.68 0.95
C ILE A 41 -13.01 2.06 0.33
N GLU A 42 -13.02 3.09 1.16
CA GLU A 42 -12.94 4.48 0.69
C GLU A 42 -11.49 4.83 0.32
N ILE A 43 -11.35 5.55 -0.79
CA ILE A 43 -10.07 6.08 -1.24
C ILE A 43 -9.88 7.48 -0.63
N GLU A 44 -8.80 7.68 0.09
CA GLU A 44 -8.41 8.97 0.63
C GLU A 44 -7.85 9.87 -0.46
N ARG A 45 -6.93 9.33 -1.25
CA ARG A 45 -6.31 10.01 -2.39
C ARG A 45 -5.68 9.02 -3.37
N ALA A 46 -5.51 9.48 -4.58
CA ALA A 46 -4.58 8.92 -5.55
C ALA A 46 -3.73 10.06 -6.09
N HIS A 47 -2.43 9.84 -6.22
CA HIS A 47 -1.52 10.83 -6.81
C HIS A 47 -0.48 10.16 -7.67
N MET A 48 0.07 10.93 -8.61
CA MET A 48 1.11 10.46 -9.49
C MET A 48 2.48 10.75 -8.88
N GLU A 49 3.38 9.80 -9.06
CA GLU A 49 4.78 9.87 -8.68
C GLU A 49 5.68 9.43 -9.84
N GLU A 50 6.97 9.65 -9.72
CA GLU A 50 7.98 9.09 -10.62
C GLU A 50 8.84 8.08 -9.86
N ASP A 51 9.15 6.93 -10.50
CA ASP A 51 10.10 5.98 -9.93
C ASP A 51 11.51 6.60 -9.93
N THR A 52 12.12 6.68 -8.78
CA THR A 52 13.47 7.24 -8.61
C THR A 52 14.59 6.26 -8.95
N GLY A 53 14.24 5.02 -9.28
CA GLY A 53 15.19 3.93 -9.48
C GLY A 53 15.39 3.08 -8.23
N LYS A 54 16.45 2.30 -8.21
CA LYS A 54 16.76 1.36 -7.13
C LYS A 54 18.15 1.61 -6.58
N SER A 55 18.32 1.60 -5.26
CA SER A 55 19.62 1.54 -4.64
C SER A 55 19.85 0.20 -3.95
N LEU A 56 21.03 -0.35 -4.14
CA LEU A 56 21.50 -1.57 -3.49
C LEU A 56 22.67 -1.20 -2.59
N HIS A 57 22.56 -1.49 -1.32
CA HIS A 57 23.63 -1.27 -0.36
C HIS A 57 24.48 -2.53 -0.24
N VAL A 58 25.77 -2.42 -0.58
CA VAL A 58 26.70 -3.54 -0.59
C VAL A 58 27.64 -3.42 0.62
N GLY A 59 27.93 -4.55 1.23
CA GLY A 59 28.63 -4.61 2.53
C GLY A 59 27.67 -4.43 3.72
N GLY A 60 28.18 -4.71 4.91
CA GLY A 60 27.37 -4.69 6.12
C GLY A 60 26.44 -5.89 6.31
N SER A 61 25.94 -6.07 7.53
CA SER A 61 25.11 -7.22 7.89
C SER A 61 23.62 -7.01 7.73
N THR A 62 23.16 -5.79 7.42
CA THR A 62 21.75 -5.41 7.51
C THR A 62 21.10 -5.05 6.16
N GLY A 63 21.91 -4.92 5.08
CA GLY A 63 21.41 -4.41 3.78
C GLY A 63 20.94 -2.95 3.81
N ARG A 64 21.20 -2.23 4.91
CA ARG A 64 20.87 -0.81 5.07
C ARG A 64 22.06 0.07 4.70
N ILE A 65 21.80 1.35 4.40
CA ILE A 65 22.84 2.33 4.10
C ILE A 65 23.87 2.49 5.25
N HIS A 66 23.39 2.39 6.49
CA HIS A 66 24.27 2.37 7.65
C HIS A 66 25.08 1.07 7.72
N GLY A 67 26.41 1.20 7.60
CA GLY A 67 27.34 0.09 7.59
C GLY A 67 27.58 -0.53 6.21
N ALA A 68 27.03 0.03 5.16
CA ALA A 68 27.37 -0.35 3.79
C ALA A 68 28.70 0.28 3.37
N ASP A 69 29.52 -0.47 2.63
CA ASP A 69 30.79 0.02 2.09
C ASP A 69 30.56 0.98 0.92
N TYR A 70 29.52 0.67 0.11
CA TYR A 70 29.08 1.50 -1.01
C TYR A 70 27.64 1.16 -1.42
N SER A 71 27.06 2.00 -2.30
CA SER A 71 25.73 1.77 -2.87
C SER A 71 25.84 1.74 -4.39
N LEU A 72 25.17 0.75 -5.00
CA LEU A 72 24.95 0.68 -6.43
C LEU A 72 23.60 1.34 -6.74
N LEU A 73 23.57 2.20 -7.75
CA LEU A 73 22.33 2.83 -8.21
C LEU A 73 21.93 2.21 -9.56
N ASP A 74 20.69 1.76 -9.64
CA ASP A 74 20.07 1.25 -10.84
C ASP A 74 18.96 2.19 -11.27
N TYR A 75 19.15 2.87 -12.40
CA TYR A 75 18.24 3.84 -12.97
C TYR A 75 17.37 3.27 -14.11
N ASN A 76 17.35 1.95 -14.32
CA ASN A 76 16.57 1.35 -15.41
C ASN A 76 15.07 1.66 -15.33
N ARG A 77 14.57 1.96 -14.13
CA ARG A 77 13.16 2.34 -13.90
C ARG A 77 12.97 3.81 -13.57
N ALA A 78 14.03 4.61 -13.52
CA ALA A 78 13.93 6.02 -13.16
C ALA A 78 13.03 6.76 -14.16
N GLY A 79 12.11 7.57 -13.67
CA GLY A 79 11.16 8.32 -14.48
C GLY A 79 9.93 7.51 -14.95
N ILE A 80 9.81 6.23 -14.61
CA ILE A 80 8.57 5.49 -14.87
C ILE A 80 7.46 6.08 -14.01
N PRO A 81 6.30 6.47 -14.60
CA PRO A 81 5.20 7.01 -13.83
C PRO A 81 4.59 5.96 -12.91
N LEU A 82 4.36 6.35 -11.66
CA LEU A 82 3.70 5.57 -10.63
C LEU A 82 2.40 6.24 -10.22
N ILE A 83 1.43 5.46 -9.76
CA ILE A 83 0.22 5.93 -9.09
C ILE A 83 0.23 5.36 -7.67
N GLU A 84 0.23 6.23 -6.68
CA GLU A 84 -0.01 5.84 -5.29
C GLU A 84 -1.49 6.01 -4.97
N ILE A 85 -2.14 4.92 -4.54
CA ILE A 85 -3.54 4.92 -4.11
C ILE A 85 -3.55 4.70 -2.60
N VAL A 86 -4.07 5.66 -1.85
CA VAL A 86 -4.17 5.60 -0.39
C VAL A 86 -5.62 5.44 0.02
N THR A 87 -5.91 4.41 0.80
CA THR A 87 -7.24 4.21 1.35
C THR A 87 -7.43 5.01 2.63
N LYS A 88 -8.69 5.33 2.96
CA LYS A 88 -9.02 5.67 4.33
C LYS A 88 -8.85 4.44 5.22
N THR A 89 -8.88 4.67 6.52
CA THR A 89 -8.87 3.60 7.51
C THR A 89 -9.98 2.59 7.25
N ILE A 90 -9.60 1.32 7.15
CA ILE A 90 -10.52 0.20 6.95
C ILE A 90 -10.77 -0.44 8.31
N GLU A 91 -11.96 -0.20 8.87
CA GLU A 91 -12.33 -0.75 10.17
C GLU A 91 -13.12 -2.05 10.00
N VAL A 92 -12.46 -3.16 10.22
CA VAL A 92 -13.04 -4.50 10.09
C VAL A 92 -12.66 -5.38 11.29
N PRO A 93 -13.39 -6.46 11.58
CA PRO A 93 -12.96 -7.46 12.55
C PRO A 93 -11.55 -7.97 12.19
N GLY A 94 -10.70 -8.18 13.21
CA GLY A 94 -9.30 -8.52 12.98
C GLY A 94 -9.08 -9.84 12.22
N ASP A 95 -9.98 -10.80 12.36
CA ASP A 95 -9.99 -12.07 11.63
C ASP A 95 -10.39 -11.91 10.15
N LYS A 96 -11.15 -10.88 9.80
CA LYS A 96 -11.57 -10.57 8.43
C LYS A 96 -10.57 -9.68 7.68
N ALA A 97 -9.75 -8.93 8.40
CA ALA A 97 -8.87 -7.92 7.82
C ALA A 97 -7.94 -8.44 6.71
N PRO A 98 -7.29 -9.61 6.84
CA PRO A 98 -6.45 -10.13 5.76
C PRO A 98 -7.24 -10.46 4.50
N ALA A 99 -8.44 -11.02 4.63
CA ALA A 99 -9.29 -11.37 3.51
C ALA A 99 -9.82 -10.13 2.79
N VAL A 100 -10.24 -9.10 3.53
CA VAL A 100 -10.70 -7.82 2.99
C VAL A 100 -9.57 -7.09 2.26
N ALA A 101 -8.38 -7.02 2.87
CA ALA A 101 -7.21 -6.41 2.24
C ALA A 101 -6.84 -7.12 0.93
N ARG A 102 -6.82 -8.46 0.93
CA ARG A 102 -6.55 -9.26 -0.25
C ARG A 102 -7.58 -9.04 -1.36
N ALA A 103 -8.86 -9.01 -1.01
CA ALA A 103 -9.94 -8.77 -1.97
C ALA A 103 -9.79 -7.38 -2.60
N TYR A 104 -9.47 -6.36 -1.81
CA TYR A 104 -9.21 -5.02 -2.29
C TYR A 104 -8.03 -4.96 -3.27
N VAL A 105 -6.88 -5.51 -2.90
CA VAL A 105 -5.69 -5.51 -3.78
C VAL A 105 -5.97 -6.25 -5.09
N ASN A 106 -6.68 -7.38 -5.05
CA ASN A 106 -7.09 -8.11 -6.24
C ASN A 106 -8.01 -7.27 -7.14
N GLN A 107 -8.98 -6.57 -6.57
CA GLN A 107 -9.88 -5.72 -7.35
C GLN A 107 -9.15 -4.52 -7.97
N VAL A 108 -8.21 -3.89 -7.25
CA VAL A 108 -7.34 -2.85 -7.83
C VAL A 108 -6.51 -3.42 -8.97
N ARG A 109 -5.91 -4.60 -8.79
CA ARG A 109 -5.16 -5.29 -9.82
C ARG A 109 -6.01 -5.53 -11.09
N ASP A 110 -7.19 -6.08 -10.92
CA ASP A 110 -8.09 -6.37 -12.05
C ASP A 110 -8.53 -5.08 -12.76
N LEU A 111 -8.76 -4.01 -12.01
CA LEU A 111 -9.07 -2.69 -12.56
C LEU A 111 -7.90 -2.14 -13.40
N MET A 112 -6.66 -2.22 -12.90
CA MET A 112 -5.47 -1.75 -13.62
C MET A 112 -5.25 -2.53 -14.92
N LEU A 113 -5.47 -3.84 -14.88
CA LEU A 113 -5.41 -4.71 -16.08
C LEU A 113 -6.51 -4.34 -17.07
N ALA A 114 -7.75 -4.18 -16.62
CA ALA A 114 -8.88 -3.85 -17.48
C ALA A 114 -8.73 -2.48 -18.16
N LEU A 115 -8.15 -1.52 -17.49
CA LEU A 115 -7.86 -0.20 -18.04
C LEU A 115 -6.60 -0.16 -18.90
N GLY A 116 -5.78 -1.21 -18.91
CA GLY A 116 -4.53 -1.28 -19.65
C GLY A 116 -3.45 -0.29 -19.17
N VAL A 117 -3.53 0.16 -17.91
CA VAL A 117 -2.58 1.14 -17.35
C VAL A 117 -1.37 0.48 -16.69
N SER A 118 -1.46 -0.80 -16.34
CA SER A 118 -0.38 -1.59 -15.75
C SER A 118 -0.58 -3.07 -16.09
N ASP A 119 0.51 -3.83 -16.13
CA ASP A 119 0.46 -5.31 -16.15
C ASP A 119 0.23 -5.91 -14.76
N ALA A 120 0.21 -5.07 -13.73
CA ALA A 120 -0.11 -5.35 -12.34
C ALA A 120 0.61 -6.62 -11.79
N ARG A 121 1.86 -6.84 -12.18
CA ARG A 121 2.67 -7.98 -11.76
C ARG A 121 3.37 -7.69 -10.45
N MET A 122 2.94 -8.34 -9.39
CA MET A 122 3.53 -8.17 -8.06
C MET A 122 4.95 -8.75 -7.98
N ASP A 123 5.20 -9.89 -8.66
CA ASP A 123 6.51 -10.52 -8.76
C ASP A 123 7.58 -9.64 -9.46
N GLN A 124 7.14 -8.72 -10.31
CA GLN A 124 8.02 -7.77 -11.01
C GLN A 124 7.99 -6.36 -10.40
N GLY A 125 7.17 -6.15 -9.37
CA GLY A 125 7.04 -4.87 -8.69
C GLY A 125 6.24 -3.82 -9.46
N SER A 126 5.45 -4.22 -10.49
CA SER A 126 4.53 -3.33 -11.19
C SER A 126 3.31 -2.98 -10.34
N LEU A 127 2.96 -3.82 -9.38
CA LEU A 127 2.00 -3.56 -8.33
C LEU A 127 2.66 -3.88 -6.99
N ARG A 128 2.58 -2.98 -6.03
CA ARG A 128 3.08 -3.16 -4.67
C ARG A 128 2.02 -2.73 -3.68
N ALA A 129 1.92 -3.41 -2.56
CA ALA A 129 1.03 -3.05 -1.47
C ALA A 129 1.82 -2.92 -0.17
N ASP A 130 1.63 -1.81 0.53
CA ASP A 130 2.15 -1.59 1.87
C ASP A 130 0.97 -1.59 2.84
N VAL A 131 1.10 -2.34 3.93
CA VAL A 131 0.03 -2.50 4.92
C VAL A 131 0.39 -1.80 6.21
N ASN A 132 -0.44 -0.85 6.62
CA ASN A 132 -0.41 -0.27 7.95
C ASN A 132 -1.48 -0.93 8.81
N LEU A 133 -1.07 -1.56 9.89
CA LEU A 133 -1.92 -2.29 10.78
C LEU A 133 -1.87 -1.70 12.18
N SER A 134 -3.05 -1.47 12.76
CA SER A 134 -3.22 -1.16 14.17
C SER A 134 -4.33 -2.03 14.75
N LEU A 135 -4.17 -2.48 15.97
CA LEU A 135 -5.14 -3.34 16.66
C LEU A 135 -5.69 -2.60 17.88
N ARG A 136 -6.99 -2.72 18.09
CA ARG A 136 -7.65 -2.20 19.30
C ARG A 136 -8.66 -3.20 19.87
N PRO A 137 -8.89 -3.19 21.18
CA PRO A 137 -9.98 -3.98 21.76
C PRO A 137 -11.34 -3.53 21.21
N VAL A 138 -12.25 -4.49 21.02
CA VAL A 138 -13.63 -4.18 20.63
C VAL A 138 -14.27 -3.27 21.68
N GLY A 139 -14.98 -2.25 21.19
CA GLY A 139 -15.65 -1.26 22.06
C GLY A 139 -14.78 -0.06 22.44
N THR A 140 -13.49 -0.05 22.05
CA THR A 140 -12.64 1.13 22.23
C THR A 140 -12.55 1.94 20.94
N THR A 141 -12.32 3.26 21.05
CA THR A 141 -12.15 4.18 19.93
C THR A 141 -10.68 4.51 19.66
N ALA A 142 -9.84 4.42 20.68
CA ALA A 142 -8.42 4.72 20.56
C ALA A 142 -7.69 3.62 19.78
N PHE A 143 -6.92 4.04 18.79
CA PHE A 143 -6.07 3.12 18.02
C PHE A 143 -4.86 2.67 18.83
N GLY A 144 -4.44 1.42 18.63
CA GLY A 144 -3.20 0.91 19.19
C GLY A 144 -1.96 1.38 18.38
N THR A 145 -0.83 0.81 18.72
CA THR A 145 0.43 1.10 18.01
C THR A 145 0.32 0.62 16.55
N ARG A 146 0.66 1.50 15.62
CA ARG A 146 0.70 1.18 14.19
C ARG A 146 1.98 0.42 13.85
N SER A 147 1.86 -0.65 13.10
CA SER A 147 2.94 -1.33 12.41
C SER A 147 2.79 -1.15 10.89
N GLU A 148 3.90 -1.10 10.19
CA GLU A 148 3.95 -1.03 8.74
C GLU A 148 4.67 -2.26 8.19
N THR A 149 4.06 -2.91 7.20
CA THR A 149 4.66 -3.99 6.43
C THR A 149 4.67 -3.61 4.96
N LYS A 150 5.87 -3.54 4.36
CA LYS A 150 6.06 -3.12 2.97
C LYS A 150 6.15 -4.30 2.02
N ASN A 151 5.79 -4.05 0.76
CA ASN A 151 5.88 -5.01 -0.35
C ASN A 151 5.17 -6.33 -0.04
N VAL A 152 3.96 -6.25 0.47
CA VAL A 152 3.10 -7.43 0.68
C VAL A 152 2.59 -7.92 -0.67
N ASN A 153 2.67 -9.24 -0.92
CA ASN A 153 2.21 -9.96 -2.12
C ASN A 153 1.51 -11.28 -1.77
#